data_ce9615d7054b3fb7c2635d89454b7d9d
#
_entry.id   ce9615d7054b3fb7c2635d89454b7d9d
#
_cell.length_a   1.000
_cell.length_b   1.000
_cell.length_c   1.000
_cell.angle_alpha   90.00
_cell.angle_beta   90.00
_cell.angle_gamma   90.00
#
_symmetry.space_group_name_H-M   'P 1'
#
loop_
_entity.id
_entity.type
_entity.pdbx_description
1 polymer ?
#
loop_
_entity_poly.entity_id
_entity_poly.type
_entity_poly.pdbx_seq_one_letter_code
_entity_poly.pdbx_strand_id
1 'polypeptide(L)'
;MAPKRHRGDDDTMDVESSAELGSSAEFSKPVYVVARGLAANSVFVVDAAAVAGGNLREPARHLGELPASIRGMSFVAAHSKHGSWIVAVGGRTGRTIIYDPSTLEGFRGPGLCCPKRKPVLISHGSKVYAISRTPSVHLRRTLDFEPWFESLNFNKGIPCVLNEEYSEWKSLPPPPFFPCLLDPLEFRNPPKISISSYAAVDSHILFSPQQEDVGTYAFHVVEKTWEKVWDENLPFVGQAVHLGGNLFAAACRVISNNFVVTASVFRMSIKVSMSPAVSHKLSVILVKQFPVASDGKIPRPLFCPLGKGGFCVIRKVSFRPNKECLKMSLTSFQMDNIQPMLTACQTESADSGDMLVELKVEQFMVPSQYLPSPLTVVAALSM
;
A
#
# COMPACT_ATOMS: atom_id res chain seq x y z
N MET A 1 -39.29 -43.81 -58.74
CA MET A 1 -38.22 -43.22 -59.52
C MET A 1 -37.08 -42.81 -58.62
N ALA A 2 -36.05 -43.60 -58.57
CA ALA A 2 -34.72 -43.21 -58.08
C ALA A 2 -33.99 -42.60 -59.28
N PRO A 3 -32.74 -42.12 -59.18
CA PRO A 3 -31.82 -41.81 -58.10
C PRO A 3 -31.02 -40.50 -58.37
N LYS A 4 -30.15 -40.10 -57.48
CA LYS A 4 -28.71 -39.87 -57.84
C LYS A 4 -27.83 -39.54 -56.63
N ARG A 5 -26.79 -40.31 -56.51
CA ARG A 5 -25.60 -40.09 -55.70
C ARG A 5 -24.76 -38.92 -56.28
N HIS A 6 -24.11 -38.16 -55.38
CA HIS A 6 -22.77 -37.56 -55.59
C HIS A 6 -22.05 -37.55 -54.25
N ARG A 7 -21.00 -38.32 -54.15
CA ARG A 7 -19.55 -38.09 -54.05
C ARG A 7 -19.26 -36.75 -53.41
N GLY A 8 -18.74 -36.69 -52.26
CA GLY A 8 -17.44 -36.88 -51.68
C GLY A 8 -16.45 -35.84 -52.16
N ASP A 9 -16.16 -34.89 -51.27
CA ASP A 9 -14.89 -34.15 -51.31
C ASP A 9 -14.33 -34.06 -49.88
N ASP A 10 -13.11 -34.50 -49.85
CA ASP A 10 -12.16 -34.55 -48.78
C ASP A 10 -11.68 -33.11 -48.52
N ASP A 11 -12.07 -32.49 -47.42
CA ASP A 11 -11.48 -31.23 -46.98
C ASP A 11 -10.64 -31.46 -45.73
N THR A 12 -9.37 -31.54 -46.01
CA THR A 12 -8.28 -31.46 -45.05
C THR A 12 -8.49 -30.30 -44.12
N MET A 13 -8.69 -30.60 -42.83
CA MET A 13 -8.59 -29.61 -41.73
C MET A 13 -7.15 -29.16 -41.62
N ASP A 14 -6.86 -27.97 -42.12
CA ASP A 14 -5.73 -27.16 -41.66
C ASP A 14 -5.94 -26.77 -40.23
N VAL A 15 -5.25 -27.47 -39.36
CA VAL A 15 -5.08 -27.05 -37.94
C VAL A 15 -4.14 -25.86 -37.97
N GLU A 16 -4.69 -24.67 -38.17
CA GLU A 16 -4.01 -23.43 -37.79
C GLU A 16 -3.81 -23.43 -36.28
N SER A 17 -2.60 -23.75 -35.90
CA SER A 17 -2.04 -23.48 -34.61
C SER A 17 -2.00 -21.96 -34.41
N SER A 18 -3.13 -21.39 -33.96
CA SER A 18 -3.15 -20.07 -33.37
C SER A 18 -2.49 -20.18 -31.99
N ALA A 19 -1.15 -20.00 -32.00
CA ALA A 19 -0.43 -19.62 -30.80
C ALA A 19 -1.08 -18.33 -30.30
N GLU A 20 -1.96 -18.46 -29.33
CA GLU A 20 -2.45 -17.33 -28.54
C GLU A 20 -1.22 -16.65 -27.92
N LEU A 21 -0.80 -15.55 -28.54
CA LEU A 21 -0.01 -14.54 -27.84
C LEU A 21 -0.85 -14.12 -26.64
N GLY A 22 -0.51 -14.67 -25.47
CA GLY A 22 -1.10 -14.32 -24.20
C GLY A 22 -1.10 -12.81 -24.04
N SER A 23 -2.30 -12.26 -24.07
CA SER A 23 -2.58 -10.84 -23.97
C SER A 23 -1.89 -10.25 -22.75
N SER A 24 -0.92 -9.36 -22.97
CA SER A 24 -0.25 -8.55 -21.95
C SER A 24 -1.18 -7.60 -21.20
N ALA A 25 -2.47 -7.59 -21.54
CA ALA A 25 -3.51 -6.69 -21.00
C ALA A 25 -4.00 -7.05 -19.59
N GLU A 26 -3.64 -8.22 -19.04
CA GLU A 26 -4.13 -8.65 -17.72
C GLU A 26 -3.33 -8.14 -16.52
N PHE A 27 -2.28 -7.35 -16.72
CA PHE A 27 -1.31 -7.02 -15.66
C PHE A 27 -1.58 -5.74 -14.91
N SER A 28 -2.52 -4.89 -15.28
CA SER A 28 -2.42 -3.53 -14.78
C SER A 28 -3.66 -3.01 -14.09
N LYS A 29 -3.62 -3.09 -12.78
CA LYS A 29 -4.33 -2.09 -12.01
C LYS A 29 -3.64 -0.76 -12.23
N PRO A 30 -4.38 0.33 -12.53
CA PRO A 30 -3.78 1.65 -12.69
C PRO A 30 -3.09 2.09 -11.40
N VAL A 31 -1.92 2.69 -11.53
CA VAL A 31 -1.16 3.23 -10.41
C VAL A 31 -1.42 4.73 -10.32
N TYR A 32 -1.96 5.16 -9.20
CA TYR A 32 -2.20 6.57 -8.91
C TYR A 32 -1.07 7.13 -8.08
N VAL A 33 -0.49 8.21 -8.53
CA VAL A 33 0.60 8.92 -7.86
C VAL A 33 0.10 10.26 -7.37
N VAL A 34 0.21 10.50 -6.07
CA VAL A 34 -0.11 11.79 -5.48
C VAL A 34 1.18 12.57 -5.26
N ALA A 35 1.31 13.69 -5.92
CA ALA A 35 2.44 14.59 -5.80
C ALA A 35 2.05 15.87 -5.07
N ARG A 36 2.82 16.25 -4.05
CA ARG A 36 2.59 17.47 -3.27
C ARG A 36 3.15 18.67 -4.00
N GLY A 37 2.27 19.63 -4.31
CA GLY A 37 2.62 20.97 -4.73
C GLY A 37 2.65 22.00 -3.59
N LEU A 38 2.92 23.26 -3.91
CA LEU A 38 2.86 24.37 -2.95
C LEU A 38 1.42 24.75 -2.61
N ALA A 39 0.56 24.80 -3.60
CA ALA A 39 -0.84 25.25 -3.48
C ALA A 39 -1.84 24.09 -3.44
N ALA A 40 -1.58 22.99 -4.14
CA ALA A 40 -2.44 21.82 -4.23
C ALA A 40 -1.61 20.54 -4.31
N ASN A 41 -2.26 19.37 -4.17
CA ASN A 41 -1.63 18.10 -4.52
C ASN A 41 -2.24 17.63 -5.83
N SER A 42 -1.36 17.29 -6.77
CA SER A 42 -1.77 16.80 -8.07
C SER A 42 -1.87 15.27 -8.03
N VAL A 43 -2.91 14.74 -8.66
CA VAL A 43 -3.10 13.29 -8.85
C VAL A 43 -2.74 12.94 -10.28
N PHE A 44 -1.88 11.97 -10.43
CA PHE A 44 -1.50 11.40 -11.72
C PHE A 44 -1.87 9.93 -11.77
N VAL A 45 -2.28 9.46 -12.94
CA VAL A 45 -2.38 8.03 -13.23
C VAL A 45 -1.20 7.61 -14.09
N VAL A 46 -0.60 6.49 -13.74
CA VAL A 46 0.46 5.84 -14.48
C VAL A 46 -0.11 4.52 -15.01
N ASP A 47 -0.07 4.34 -16.31
CA ASP A 47 -0.43 3.07 -16.92
C ASP A 47 0.76 2.12 -16.78
N ALA A 48 0.65 1.18 -15.84
CA ALA A 48 1.70 0.21 -15.58
C ALA A 48 1.91 -0.76 -16.77
N ALA A 49 0.89 -1.00 -17.60
CA ALA A 49 1.01 -1.84 -18.79
C ALA A 49 1.75 -1.12 -19.92
N ALA A 50 1.46 0.16 -20.15
CA ALA A 50 2.19 0.99 -21.11
C ALA A 50 3.67 1.11 -20.71
N VAL A 51 3.92 1.24 -19.39
CA VAL A 51 5.26 1.25 -18.82
C VAL A 51 5.96 -0.09 -19.06
N ALA A 52 5.30 -1.22 -18.82
CA ALA A 52 5.86 -2.56 -19.05
C ALA A 52 6.09 -2.88 -20.54
N GLY A 53 5.34 -2.24 -21.43
CA GLY A 53 5.47 -2.40 -22.89
C GLY A 53 6.53 -1.52 -23.56
N GLY A 54 7.22 -0.65 -22.82
CA GLY A 54 8.23 0.28 -23.36
C GLY A 54 7.65 1.45 -24.17
N ASN A 55 6.36 1.69 -24.10
CA ASN A 55 5.68 2.74 -24.85
C ASN A 55 5.60 4.04 -24.02
N LEU A 56 6.70 4.78 -23.98
CA LEU A 56 6.95 5.91 -23.08
C LEU A 56 6.39 7.27 -23.54
N ARG A 57 5.50 7.31 -24.53
CA ARG A 57 5.08 8.61 -25.07
C ARG A 57 4.29 9.47 -24.08
N GLU A 58 3.46 8.88 -23.21
CA GLU A 58 2.78 9.59 -22.10
C GLU A 58 2.53 8.65 -20.90
N PRO A 59 3.55 8.31 -20.12
CA PRO A 59 3.40 7.29 -19.06
C PRO A 59 2.62 7.80 -17.85
N ALA A 60 2.50 9.10 -17.66
CA ALA A 60 1.78 9.71 -16.54
C ALA A 60 0.81 10.80 -17.03
N ARG A 61 -0.47 10.58 -16.81
CA ARG A 61 -1.53 11.53 -17.13
C ARG A 61 -1.98 12.26 -15.87
N HIS A 62 -2.04 13.60 -15.92
CA HIS A 62 -2.63 14.39 -14.85
C HIS A 62 -4.16 14.19 -14.84
N LEU A 63 -4.71 13.87 -13.67
CA LEU A 63 -6.15 13.64 -13.47
C LEU A 63 -6.84 14.84 -12.85
N GLY A 64 -6.19 15.51 -11.91
CA GLY A 64 -6.79 16.62 -11.19
C GLY A 64 -6.00 17.03 -9.97
N GLU A 65 -6.54 17.95 -9.22
CA GLU A 65 -5.93 18.49 -8.01
C GLU A 65 -6.79 18.21 -6.78
N LEU A 66 -6.11 17.82 -5.70
CA LEU A 66 -6.73 17.75 -4.39
C LEU A 66 -6.53 19.08 -3.67
N PRO A 67 -7.52 19.55 -2.89
CA PRO A 67 -7.46 20.85 -2.22
C PRO A 67 -6.20 21.07 -1.38
N ALA A 68 -5.67 22.29 -1.42
CA ALA A 68 -4.36 22.69 -0.90
C ALA A 68 -4.10 22.50 0.61
N SER A 69 -5.12 22.31 1.43
CA SER A 69 -5.00 22.28 2.90
C SER A 69 -4.31 21.01 3.49
N ILE A 70 -3.53 20.30 2.70
CA ILE A 70 -3.16 18.90 2.94
C ILE A 70 -1.78 18.73 3.59
N ARG A 71 -1.21 19.75 4.20
CA ARG A 71 0.04 19.56 4.95
C ARG A 71 -0.18 18.61 6.14
N GLY A 72 0.55 17.48 6.14
CA GLY A 72 0.47 16.50 7.20
C GLY A 72 -0.61 15.45 7.05
N MET A 73 -1.24 15.32 5.87
CA MET A 73 -2.12 14.21 5.53
C MET A 73 -1.33 13.01 5.00
N SER A 74 -1.88 11.83 5.16
CA SER A 74 -1.48 10.58 4.53
C SER A 74 -2.56 10.14 3.54
N PHE A 75 -2.21 9.21 2.63
CA PHE A 75 -3.08 8.76 1.56
C PHE A 75 -3.16 7.24 1.55
N VAL A 76 -4.33 6.72 1.20
CA VAL A 76 -4.58 5.28 1.05
C VAL A 76 -5.66 5.06 -0.02
N ALA A 77 -5.61 3.93 -0.72
CA ALA A 77 -6.72 3.48 -1.56
C ALA A 77 -7.78 2.82 -0.67
N ALA A 78 -9.02 3.22 -0.81
CA ALA A 78 -10.17 2.58 -0.19
C ALA A 78 -10.98 1.84 -1.24
N HIS A 79 -11.43 0.64 -0.93
CA HIS A 79 -12.18 -0.21 -1.84
C HIS A 79 -13.48 -0.67 -1.19
N SER A 80 -14.53 -0.76 -1.97
CA SER A 80 -15.78 -1.43 -1.59
C SER A 80 -16.48 -1.98 -2.83
N LYS A 81 -17.62 -2.62 -2.65
CA LYS A 81 -18.49 -3.05 -3.78
C LYS A 81 -19.02 -1.87 -4.62
N HIS A 82 -18.92 -0.65 -4.13
CA HIS A 82 -19.43 0.55 -4.80
C HIS A 82 -18.36 1.29 -5.61
N GLY A 83 -17.08 0.94 -5.43
CA GLY A 83 -15.97 1.58 -6.14
C GLY A 83 -14.67 1.60 -5.36
N SER A 84 -13.74 2.36 -5.90
CA SER A 84 -12.41 2.57 -5.32
C SER A 84 -12.07 4.05 -5.30
N TRP A 85 -11.51 4.53 -4.20
CA TRP A 85 -11.27 5.95 -3.98
C TRP A 85 -9.88 6.20 -3.39
N ILE A 86 -9.32 7.35 -3.70
CA ILE A 86 -8.13 7.87 -3.02
C ILE A 86 -8.60 8.63 -1.78
N VAL A 87 -8.20 8.18 -0.61
CA VAL A 87 -8.58 8.78 0.68
C VAL A 87 -7.37 9.46 1.30
N ALA A 88 -7.48 10.77 1.52
CA ALA A 88 -6.50 11.58 2.22
C ALA A 88 -7.02 11.89 3.63
N VAL A 89 -6.22 11.62 4.66
CA VAL A 89 -6.63 11.77 6.07
C VAL A 89 -5.56 12.47 6.89
N GLY A 90 -5.97 13.33 7.82
CA GLY A 90 -5.11 13.93 8.83
C GLY A 90 -4.89 15.44 8.66
N GLY A 91 -3.66 15.87 8.94
CA GLY A 91 -3.31 17.28 8.96
C GLY A 91 -3.74 17.98 10.24
N ARG A 92 -3.58 19.33 10.30
CA ARG A 92 -3.85 20.14 11.50
C ARG A 92 -5.32 20.17 11.90
N THR A 93 -6.22 19.90 10.98
CA THR A 93 -7.67 19.97 11.18
C THR A 93 -8.34 18.60 11.21
N GLY A 94 -7.58 17.50 11.12
CA GLY A 94 -8.14 16.14 11.11
C GLY A 94 -9.10 15.85 9.96
N ARG A 95 -8.92 16.49 8.80
CA ARG A 95 -9.83 16.37 7.67
C ARG A 95 -9.67 15.04 6.96
N THR A 96 -10.77 14.60 6.33
CA THR A 96 -10.80 13.54 5.34
C THR A 96 -11.23 14.13 4.00
N ILE A 97 -10.48 13.80 2.96
CA ILE A 97 -10.81 14.11 1.56
C ILE A 97 -10.85 12.80 0.80
N ILE A 98 -11.89 12.60 0.05
CA ILE A 98 -12.11 11.39 -0.75
C ILE A 98 -12.15 11.84 -2.21
N TYR A 99 -11.31 11.27 -3.05
CA TYR A 99 -11.24 11.57 -4.47
C TYR A 99 -11.62 10.33 -5.27
N ASP A 100 -12.59 10.50 -6.16
CA ASP A 100 -13.01 9.47 -7.10
C ASP A 100 -12.28 9.69 -8.44
N PRO A 101 -11.33 8.81 -8.79
CA PRO A 101 -10.59 8.98 -10.04
C PRO A 101 -11.40 8.60 -11.29
N SER A 102 -12.57 7.98 -11.15
CA SER A 102 -13.46 7.65 -12.27
C SER A 102 -14.30 8.85 -12.70
N THR A 103 -14.78 9.63 -11.74
CA THR A 103 -15.56 10.87 -11.99
C THR A 103 -14.71 12.13 -11.92
N LEU A 104 -13.46 12.03 -11.43
CA LEU A 104 -12.54 13.14 -11.17
C LEU A 104 -13.07 14.11 -10.10
N GLU A 105 -13.98 13.67 -9.25
CA GLU A 105 -14.61 14.47 -8.21
C GLU A 105 -13.96 14.28 -6.85
N GLY A 106 -13.90 15.35 -6.08
CA GLY A 106 -13.39 15.36 -4.72
C GLY A 106 -14.50 15.64 -3.71
N PHE A 107 -14.61 14.78 -2.70
CA PHE A 107 -15.61 14.86 -1.64
C PHE A 107 -14.97 15.16 -0.30
N ARG A 108 -15.67 15.94 0.52
CA ARG A 108 -15.31 16.12 1.92
C ARG A 108 -15.93 14.99 2.75
N GLY A 109 -15.09 14.12 3.28
CA GLY A 109 -15.49 13.10 4.25
C GLY A 109 -15.57 13.64 5.68
N PRO A 110 -16.00 12.80 6.65
CA PRO A 110 -16.07 13.14 8.07
C PRO A 110 -14.66 13.43 8.62
N GLY A 111 -14.59 14.34 9.59
CA GLY A 111 -13.35 14.62 10.30
C GLY A 111 -12.97 13.51 11.27
N LEU A 112 -11.67 13.34 11.53
CA LEU A 112 -11.17 12.55 12.65
C LEU A 112 -11.65 13.15 13.97
N CYS A 113 -11.89 12.31 14.97
CA CYS A 113 -12.23 12.78 16.33
C CYS A 113 -11.11 13.65 16.92
N CYS A 114 -9.84 13.27 16.65
CA CYS A 114 -8.69 14.09 16.98
C CYS A 114 -7.75 14.24 15.79
N PRO A 115 -7.27 15.46 15.49
CA PRO A 115 -6.33 15.69 14.39
C PRO A 115 -5.05 14.87 14.52
N LYS A 116 -4.62 14.23 13.44
CA LYS A 116 -3.39 13.42 13.36
C LYS A 116 -2.45 13.95 12.28
N ARG A 117 -1.18 14.06 12.62
CA ARG A 117 -0.15 14.50 11.69
C ARG A 117 0.48 13.30 11.00
N LYS A 118 0.25 13.18 9.69
CA LYS A 118 0.76 12.05 8.90
C LYS A 118 0.40 10.70 9.54
N PRO A 119 -0.88 10.43 9.80
CA PRO A 119 -1.29 9.17 10.39
C PRO A 119 -0.78 8.00 9.54
N VAL A 120 -0.61 6.85 10.15
CA VAL A 120 -0.53 5.59 9.41
C VAL A 120 -1.94 5.27 8.95
N LEU A 121 -2.10 5.04 7.65
CA LEU A 121 -3.37 4.63 7.05
C LEU A 121 -3.25 3.22 6.51
N ILE A 122 -4.27 2.43 6.76
CA ILE A 122 -4.37 1.05 6.27
C ILE A 122 -5.78 0.85 5.74
N SER A 123 -5.88 0.34 4.52
CA SER A 123 -7.14 -0.15 3.96
C SER A 123 -7.23 -1.66 4.22
N HIS A 124 -8.34 -2.10 4.78
CA HIS A 124 -8.61 -3.52 5.00
C HIS A 124 -10.11 -3.79 4.88
N GLY A 125 -10.47 -4.69 3.95
CA GLY A 125 -11.85 -4.84 3.51
C GLY A 125 -12.38 -3.52 2.98
N SER A 126 -13.59 -3.14 3.41
CA SER A 126 -14.21 -1.86 3.05
C SER A 126 -14.01 -0.78 4.11
N LYS A 127 -12.96 -0.88 4.93
CA LYS A 127 -12.64 0.10 5.98
C LYS A 127 -11.28 0.70 5.77
N VAL A 128 -11.17 1.98 6.12
CA VAL A 128 -9.89 2.68 6.28
C VAL A 128 -9.63 2.86 7.76
N TYR A 129 -8.46 2.46 8.20
CA TYR A 129 -7.97 2.62 9.56
C TYR A 129 -6.94 3.73 9.59
N ALA A 130 -7.06 4.63 10.57
CA ALA A 130 -6.15 5.74 10.80
C ALA A 130 -5.59 5.67 12.22
N ILE A 131 -4.27 5.55 12.34
CA ILE A 131 -3.61 5.51 13.63
C ILE A 131 -2.54 6.61 13.72
N SER A 132 -2.43 7.25 14.88
CA SER A 132 -1.38 8.23 15.15
C SER A 132 0.00 7.58 14.99
N ARG A 133 0.83 8.11 14.10
CA ARG A 133 2.21 7.61 13.91
C ARG A 133 3.05 7.81 15.17
N THR A 134 2.84 8.93 15.85
CA THR A 134 3.58 9.35 17.05
C THR A 134 2.56 9.88 18.06
N PRO A 135 2.02 9.02 18.93
CA PRO A 135 1.00 9.42 19.89
C PRO A 135 1.52 10.52 20.83
N SER A 136 0.68 11.46 21.16
CA SER A 136 0.97 12.56 22.09
C SER A 136 0.06 12.50 23.31
N VAL A 137 0.60 12.72 24.50
CA VAL A 137 -0.14 12.74 25.77
C VAL A 137 -0.25 14.15 26.37
N HIS A 138 0.56 15.10 25.89
CA HIS A 138 0.54 16.46 26.41
C HIS A 138 -0.54 17.31 25.73
N LEU A 139 -1.42 17.90 26.53
CA LEU A 139 -2.49 18.82 26.10
C LEU A 139 -1.98 20.06 25.32
N ARG A 140 -0.71 20.43 25.47
CA ARG A 140 -0.10 21.53 24.71
C ARG A 140 0.06 21.21 23.22
N ARG A 141 -0.02 19.94 22.83
CA ARG A 141 -0.02 19.50 21.43
C ARG A 141 -1.44 19.21 21.00
N THR A 142 -1.93 19.95 20.04
CA THR A 142 -3.31 19.80 19.51
C THR A 142 -3.41 18.70 18.45
N LEU A 143 -2.34 17.96 18.18
CA LEU A 143 -2.26 16.93 17.16
C LEU A 143 -1.79 15.63 17.80
N ASP A 144 -2.22 14.51 17.18
CA ASP A 144 -1.85 13.16 17.59
C ASP A 144 -2.24 12.81 19.03
N PHE A 145 -3.33 13.41 19.52
CA PHE A 145 -3.93 13.14 20.81
C PHE A 145 -4.94 11.99 20.73
N GLU A 146 -5.44 11.51 21.85
CA GLU A 146 -6.47 10.46 21.92
C GLU A 146 -7.82 10.98 21.37
N PRO A 147 -8.59 10.14 20.64
CA PRO A 147 -8.33 8.74 20.29
C PRO A 147 -7.24 8.61 19.23
N TRP A 148 -6.25 7.76 19.49
CA TRP A 148 -5.11 7.57 18.58
C TRP A 148 -5.42 6.65 17.42
N PHE A 149 -6.43 5.78 17.54
CA PHE A 149 -6.80 4.80 16.54
C PHE A 149 -8.28 4.91 16.20
N GLU A 150 -8.59 5.00 14.90
CA GLU A 150 -9.94 5.23 14.40
C GLU A 150 -10.15 4.48 13.09
N SER A 151 -11.42 4.17 12.75
CA SER A 151 -11.79 3.55 11.48
C SER A 151 -12.96 4.25 10.81
N LEU A 152 -12.95 4.29 9.48
CA LEU A 152 -14.02 4.81 8.62
C LEU A 152 -14.49 3.73 7.66
N ASN A 153 -15.81 3.57 7.50
CA ASN A 153 -16.42 2.51 6.72
C ASN A 153 -16.92 3.01 5.36
N PHE A 154 -16.62 2.25 4.31
CA PHE A 154 -17.02 2.51 2.91
C PHE A 154 -18.05 1.51 2.39
N ASN A 155 -18.62 0.64 3.23
CA ASN A 155 -19.58 -0.39 2.83
C ASN A 155 -20.83 0.15 2.10
N LYS A 156 -21.21 1.39 2.39
CA LYS A 156 -22.36 2.07 1.79
C LYS A 156 -21.97 3.07 0.69
N GLY A 157 -20.73 3.03 0.20
CA GLY A 157 -20.17 3.99 -0.75
C GLY A 157 -19.36 5.07 -0.05
N ILE A 158 -19.28 6.25 -0.67
CA ILE A 158 -18.51 7.40 -0.15
C ILE A 158 -19.15 7.91 1.15
N PRO A 159 -18.44 7.87 2.29
CA PRO A 159 -18.92 8.48 3.53
C PRO A 159 -18.88 10.01 3.39
N CYS A 160 -20.06 10.62 3.20
CA CYS A 160 -20.21 12.06 3.02
C CYS A 160 -20.79 12.70 4.27
N VAL A 161 -20.36 13.92 4.59
CA VAL A 161 -20.83 14.70 5.76
C VAL A 161 -22.35 14.96 5.73
N LEU A 162 -22.97 14.89 4.56
CA LEU A 162 -24.40 15.15 4.39
C LEU A 162 -25.31 14.00 4.84
N ASN A 163 -24.75 12.80 5.07
CA ASN A 163 -25.49 11.61 5.54
C ASN A 163 -25.07 11.30 7.00
N GLU A 164 -25.65 11.99 7.95
CA GLU A 164 -25.25 11.96 9.38
C GLU A 164 -25.29 10.57 10.04
N GLU A 165 -26.18 9.69 9.61
CA GLU A 165 -26.38 8.38 10.27
C GLU A 165 -25.23 7.37 10.13
N TYR A 166 -24.32 7.51 9.13
CA TYR A 166 -23.37 6.44 8.79
C TYR A 166 -21.95 6.87 8.49
N SER A 167 -21.64 8.14 8.64
CA SER A 167 -20.42 8.74 8.10
C SER A 167 -19.55 9.38 9.20
N GLU A 168 -19.12 8.59 10.18
CA GLU A 168 -18.19 9.07 11.20
C GLU A 168 -16.99 8.15 11.37
N TRP A 169 -15.88 8.72 11.80
CA TRP A 169 -14.75 7.96 12.30
C TRP A 169 -15.11 7.34 13.66
N LYS A 170 -14.96 6.01 13.75
CA LYS A 170 -15.20 5.28 14.98
C LYS A 170 -13.91 5.06 15.73
N SER A 171 -13.86 5.49 16.97
CA SER A 171 -12.73 5.22 17.87
C SER A 171 -12.56 3.71 18.08
N LEU A 172 -11.30 3.29 18.12
CA LEU A 172 -10.86 1.92 18.35
C LEU A 172 -9.89 1.90 19.54
N PRO A 173 -9.77 0.77 20.26
CA PRO A 173 -8.81 0.64 21.33
C PRO A 173 -7.39 0.88 20.80
N PRO A 174 -6.58 1.70 21.48
CA PRO A 174 -5.21 1.98 21.06
C PRO A 174 -4.32 0.74 21.25
N PRO A 175 -3.17 0.67 20.54
CA PRO A 175 -2.20 -0.39 20.75
C PRO A 175 -1.70 -0.42 22.20
N PRO A 176 -1.47 -1.61 22.78
CA PRO A 176 -0.98 -1.74 24.16
C PRO A 176 0.36 -1.07 24.44
N PHE A 177 1.18 -0.89 23.38
CA PHE A 177 2.47 -0.19 23.49
C PHE A 177 2.35 1.34 23.39
N PHE A 178 1.14 1.88 23.19
CA PHE A 178 0.92 3.32 23.24
C PHE A 178 0.87 3.81 24.70
N PRO A 179 1.16 5.09 24.97
CA PRO A 179 1.27 5.62 26.32
C PRO A 179 -0.11 5.83 26.99
N CYS A 180 -0.90 4.76 27.10
CA CYS A 180 -2.26 4.79 27.61
C CYS A 180 -2.33 4.85 29.15
N LEU A 181 -1.33 4.23 29.81
CA LEU A 181 -1.27 4.11 31.27
C LEU A 181 0.11 4.59 31.73
N LEU A 182 0.25 5.89 31.91
CA LEU A 182 1.49 6.51 32.38
C LEU A 182 1.41 6.82 33.86
N ASP A 183 2.47 6.54 34.58
CA ASP A 183 2.66 7.04 35.90
C ASP A 183 2.93 8.59 35.91
N PRO A 184 2.89 9.29 37.07
CA PRO A 184 3.12 10.72 37.08
C PRO A 184 4.52 11.16 36.60
N LEU A 185 5.55 10.31 36.69
CA LEU A 185 6.90 10.62 36.23
C LEU A 185 6.98 10.43 34.74
N GLU A 186 6.45 9.33 34.20
CA GLU A 186 6.33 9.05 32.78
C GLU A 186 5.47 10.11 32.08
N PHE A 187 4.40 10.59 32.71
CA PHE A 187 3.59 11.68 32.15
C PHE A 187 4.39 12.98 31.96
N ARG A 188 5.35 13.26 32.86
CA ARG A 188 6.24 14.44 32.72
C ARG A 188 7.20 14.29 31.54
N ASN A 189 7.68 13.07 31.28
CA ASN A 189 8.59 12.74 30.18
C ASN A 189 8.11 11.47 29.45
N PRO A 190 7.05 11.57 28.65
CA PRO A 190 6.41 10.40 28.07
C PRO A 190 7.33 9.69 27.08
N PRO A 191 7.23 8.35 26.98
CA PRO A 191 8.03 7.57 26.06
C PRO A 191 7.77 8.02 24.63
N LYS A 192 8.85 8.18 23.85
CA LYS A 192 8.76 8.56 22.45
C LYS A 192 8.49 7.32 21.59
N ILE A 193 7.22 7.06 21.35
CA ILE A 193 6.76 5.93 20.55
C ILE A 193 6.48 6.39 19.12
N SER A 194 6.89 5.61 18.14
CA SER A 194 6.57 5.83 16.73
C SER A 194 6.36 4.51 16.01
N ILE A 195 5.29 4.40 15.24
CA ILE A 195 5.05 3.23 14.39
C ILE A 195 6.04 3.26 13.23
N SER A 196 6.85 2.19 13.11
CA SER A 196 7.84 2.01 12.06
C SER A 196 7.32 1.20 10.88
N SER A 197 6.59 0.10 11.17
CA SER A 197 6.24 -0.92 10.20
C SER A 197 4.81 -1.40 10.43
N TYR A 198 4.10 -1.72 9.35
CA TYR A 198 2.72 -2.19 9.42
C TYR A 198 2.30 -2.96 8.16
N ALA A 199 1.37 -3.89 8.35
CA ALA A 199 0.77 -4.68 7.26
C ALA A 199 -0.65 -5.11 7.63
N ALA A 200 -1.50 -5.37 6.62
CA ALA A 200 -2.76 -6.07 6.81
C ALA A 200 -2.58 -7.53 6.38
N VAL A 201 -2.79 -8.47 7.30
CA VAL A 201 -2.61 -9.91 7.09
C VAL A 201 -3.86 -10.62 7.57
N ASP A 202 -4.57 -11.29 6.67
CA ASP A 202 -5.85 -11.96 6.93
C ASP A 202 -6.85 -11.04 7.65
N SER A 203 -7.36 -11.41 8.81
CA SER A 203 -8.27 -10.62 9.65
C SER A 203 -7.55 -9.66 10.61
N HIS A 204 -6.25 -9.45 10.45
CA HIS A 204 -5.44 -8.68 11.39
C HIS A 204 -4.71 -7.53 10.72
N ILE A 205 -4.44 -6.50 11.51
CA ILE A 205 -3.53 -5.42 11.14
C ILE A 205 -2.34 -5.49 12.08
N LEU A 206 -1.15 -5.68 11.51
CA LEU A 206 0.11 -5.76 12.23
C LEU A 206 0.74 -4.38 12.37
N PHE A 207 1.31 -4.12 13.56
CA PHE A 207 2.08 -2.92 13.83
C PHE A 207 3.33 -3.25 14.64
N SER A 208 4.45 -2.64 14.25
CA SER A 208 5.67 -2.62 15.05
C SER A 208 6.07 -1.18 15.32
N PRO A 209 6.41 -0.84 16.56
CA PRO A 209 6.98 0.44 16.89
C PRO A 209 8.44 0.54 16.40
N GLN A 210 9.03 1.72 16.57
CA GLN A 210 10.44 1.94 16.23
C GLN A 210 11.40 1.33 17.27
N GLN A 211 10.93 1.17 18.51
CA GLN A 211 11.67 0.56 19.60
C GLN A 211 11.82 -0.96 19.35
N GLU A 212 13.05 -1.48 19.43
CA GLU A 212 13.37 -2.84 18.99
C GLU A 212 12.85 -3.94 19.94
N ASP A 213 12.73 -3.62 21.23
CA ASP A 213 12.38 -4.54 22.32
C ASP A 213 10.88 -4.67 22.60
N VAL A 214 10.05 -3.98 21.85
CA VAL A 214 8.59 -4.00 22.05
C VAL A 214 7.93 -5.14 21.29
N GLY A 215 8.40 -5.45 20.09
CA GLY A 215 7.87 -6.51 19.24
C GLY A 215 6.68 -6.08 18.37
N THR A 216 6.01 -7.07 17.77
CA THR A 216 4.90 -6.88 16.84
C THR A 216 3.57 -7.23 17.47
N TYR A 217 2.62 -6.32 17.35
CA TYR A 217 1.24 -6.48 17.80
C TYR A 217 0.28 -6.59 16.62
N ALA A 218 -0.72 -7.45 16.77
CA ALA A 218 -1.83 -7.62 15.84
C ALA A 218 -3.11 -7.05 16.42
N PHE A 219 -3.83 -6.30 15.61
CA PHE A 219 -5.20 -5.86 15.87
C PHE A 219 -6.17 -6.73 15.08
N HIS A 220 -7.03 -7.48 15.77
CA HIS A 220 -8.08 -8.27 15.13
C HIS A 220 -9.25 -7.36 14.72
N VAL A 221 -9.53 -7.24 13.41
CA VAL A 221 -10.46 -6.21 12.88
C VAL A 221 -11.93 -6.46 13.20
N VAL A 222 -12.31 -7.70 13.51
CA VAL A 222 -13.69 -8.08 13.88
C VAL A 222 -13.89 -7.93 15.38
N GLU A 223 -13.03 -8.57 16.18
CA GLU A 223 -13.11 -8.59 17.65
C GLU A 223 -12.66 -7.28 18.29
N LYS A 224 -11.90 -6.47 17.55
CA LYS A 224 -11.33 -5.20 18.01
C LYS A 224 -10.41 -5.35 19.23
N THR A 225 -9.68 -6.45 19.25
CA THR A 225 -8.73 -6.79 20.31
C THR A 225 -7.30 -6.71 19.81
N TRP A 226 -6.37 -6.54 20.75
CA TRP A 226 -4.94 -6.52 20.49
C TRP A 226 -4.27 -7.75 21.10
N GLU A 227 -3.31 -8.31 20.38
CA GLU A 227 -2.47 -9.38 20.86
C GLU A 227 -1.02 -9.18 20.41
N LYS A 228 -0.06 -9.49 21.26
CA LYS A 228 1.37 -9.55 20.87
C LYS A 228 1.59 -10.87 20.14
N VAL A 229 1.94 -10.81 18.85
CA VAL A 229 2.05 -11.98 17.98
C VAL A 229 3.49 -12.36 17.66
N TRP A 230 4.45 -11.47 17.95
CA TRP A 230 5.88 -11.73 17.77
C TRP A 230 6.71 -10.85 18.70
N ASP A 231 7.81 -11.41 19.23
CA ASP A 231 8.70 -10.67 20.14
C ASP A 231 9.63 -9.70 19.43
N GLU A 232 9.83 -9.89 18.13
CA GLU A 232 10.62 -9.00 17.28
C GLU A 232 9.74 -8.02 16.51
N ASN A 233 10.36 -6.96 16.03
CA ASN A 233 9.72 -6.02 15.12
C ASN A 233 9.72 -6.58 13.69
N LEU A 234 8.73 -6.15 12.89
CA LEU A 234 8.67 -6.48 11.47
C LEU A 234 9.97 -6.04 10.77
N PRO A 235 10.57 -6.92 9.92
CA PRO A 235 11.90 -6.72 9.35
C PRO A 235 11.96 -5.70 8.20
N PHE A 236 10.96 -4.84 8.10
CA PHE A 236 10.85 -3.82 7.05
C PHE A 236 10.45 -2.46 7.63
N VAL A 237 10.39 -1.44 6.80
CA VAL A 237 10.02 -0.07 7.19
C VAL A 237 8.85 0.44 6.35
N GLY A 238 7.86 1.01 7.03
CA GLY A 238 6.64 1.49 6.38
C GLY A 238 5.62 0.38 6.18
N GLN A 239 4.84 0.48 5.13
CA GLN A 239 3.82 -0.47 4.78
C GLN A 239 4.38 -1.64 3.97
N ALA A 240 4.02 -2.86 4.35
CA ALA A 240 4.08 -3.97 3.42
C ALA A 240 2.78 -4.04 2.61
N VAL A 241 2.92 -4.17 1.29
CA VAL A 241 1.78 -4.28 0.36
C VAL A 241 1.54 -5.74 0.01
N HIS A 242 0.28 -6.14 0.03
CA HIS A 242 -0.14 -7.51 -0.25
C HIS A 242 -0.06 -7.82 -1.74
N LEU A 243 0.57 -8.92 -2.12
CA LEU A 243 0.78 -9.36 -3.50
C LEU A 243 -0.16 -10.48 -3.94
N GLY A 244 -0.83 -11.11 -2.99
CA GLY A 244 -1.69 -12.27 -3.16
C GLY A 244 -1.25 -13.43 -2.27
N GLY A 245 -2.21 -14.24 -1.80
CA GLY A 245 -1.95 -15.29 -0.81
C GLY A 245 -1.26 -14.72 0.43
N ASN A 246 -0.16 -15.31 0.85
CA ASN A 246 0.60 -14.88 2.03
C ASN A 246 1.85 -14.05 1.65
N LEU A 247 1.93 -13.51 0.43
CA LEU A 247 3.08 -12.76 -0.06
C LEU A 247 2.90 -11.25 0.09
N PHE A 248 3.96 -10.58 0.53
CA PHE A 248 3.98 -9.15 0.78
C PHE A 248 5.28 -8.53 0.31
N ALA A 249 5.22 -7.34 -0.29
CA ALA A 249 6.41 -6.58 -0.65
C ALA A 249 6.57 -5.38 0.27
N ALA A 250 7.81 -5.11 0.69
CA ALA A 250 8.14 -4.00 1.57
C ALA A 250 9.58 -3.52 1.38
N ALA A 251 9.87 -2.34 1.93
CA ALA A 251 11.23 -1.79 1.98
C ALA A 251 12.00 -2.33 3.19
N CYS A 252 13.15 -2.94 2.97
CA CYS A 252 14.11 -3.25 4.03
C CYS A 252 15.26 -2.27 4.03
N ARG A 253 15.79 -1.99 5.23
CA ARG A 253 17.06 -1.30 5.39
C ARG A 253 18.17 -2.32 5.57
N VAL A 254 19.08 -2.39 4.63
CA VAL A 254 20.34 -3.11 4.86
C VAL A 254 21.31 -2.13 5.50
N ILE A 255 21.69 -2.41 6.74
CA ILE A 255 22.72 -1.65 7.45
C ILE A 255 24.08 -2.14 6.92
N SER A 256 24.48 -1.64 5.78
CA SER A 256 25.86 -1.65 5.35
C SER A 256 26.36 -0.21 5.34
N ASN A 257 27.67 0.01 5.24
CA ASN A 257 28.30 1.34 5.26
C ASN A 257 27.72 2.35 4.26
N ASN A 258 26.89 1.89 3.34
CA ASN A 258 26.02 2.68 2.47
C ASN A 258 24.59 2.24 2.71
N PHE A 259 23.74 3.13 3.19
CA PHE A 259 22.31 2.87 3.40
C PHE A 259 21.64 2.40 2.10
N VAL A 260 21.64 1.11 1.88
CA VAL A 260 20.96 0.49 0.73
C VAL A 260 19.54 0.14 1.17
N VAL A 261 18.56 0.69 0.47
CA VAL A 261 17.17 0.26 0.60
C VAL A 261 16.95 -0.87 -0.40
N THR A 262 16.52 -2.02 0.08
CA THR A 262 16.12 -3.16 -0.76
C THR A 262 14.60 -3.27 -0.83
N ALA A 263 14.08 -3.64 -1.98
CA ALA A 263 12.74 -4.17 -2.09
C ALA A 263 12.78 -5.65 -1.69
N SER A 264 11.97 -6.02 -0.73
CA SER A 264 11.99 -7.39 -0.20
C SER A 264 10.60 -7.98 -0.25
N VAL A 265 10.53 -9.26 -0.63
CA VAL A 265 9.28 -10.03 -0.61
C VAL A 265 9.33 -10.96 0.58
N PHE A 266 8.26 -10.94 1.36
CA PHE A 266 8.06 -11.74 2.55
C PHE A 266 6.85 -12.64 2.39
N ARG A 267 6.93 -13.82 2.99
CA ARG A 267 5.77 -14.63 3.30
C ARG A 267 5.38 -14.35 4.75
N MET A 268 4.16 -13.87 4.96
CA MET A 268 3.63 -13.58 6.29
C MET A 268 2.32 -14.34 6.51
N SER A 269 2.19 -14.98 7.66
CA SER A 269 0.96 -15.66 8.07
C SER A 269 0.81 -15.64 9.58
N ILE A 270 -0.42 -15.62 10.07
CA ILE A 270 -0.74 -15.74 11.49
C ILE A 270 -1.23 -17.16 11.75
N LYS A 271 -0.51 -17.90 12.58
CA LYS A 271 -0.86 -19.26 13.00
C LYS A 271 -1.60 -19.20 14.33
N VAL A 272 -2.74 -19.87 14.40
CA VAL A 272 -3.51 -20.01 15.64
C VAL A 272 -3.04 -21.27 16.37
N SER A 273 -2.63 -21.14 17.62
CA SER A 273 -2.31 -22.26 18.51
C SER A 273 -3.42 -22.40 19.55
N MET A 274 -3.85 -23.63 19.80
CA MET A 274 -4.99 -23.94 20.68
C MET A 274 -4.55 -24.52 22.04
N SER A 275 -3.29 -24.45 22.43
CA SER A 275 -2.80 -25.07 23.67
C SER A 275 -1.86 -24.15 24.47
N PRO A 276 -2.11 -23.95 25.77
CA PRO A 276 -3.30 -24.25 26.58
C PRO A 276 -4.41 -23.20 26.43
N ALA A 277 -4.12 -22.08 25.79
CA ALA A 277 -5.06 -21.01 25.43
C ALA A 277 -4.91 -20.68 23.94
N VAL A 278 -5.91 -20.07 23.36
CA VAL A 278 -5.81 -19.56 21.98
C VAL A 278 -4.75 -18.47 21.95
N SER A 279 -3.72 -18.67 21.15
CA SER A 279 -2.68 -17.67 20.90
C SER A 279 -2.36 -17.58 19.43
N HIS A 280 -2.09 -16.37 18.97
CA HIS A 280 -1.73 -16.11 17.58
C HIS A 280 -0.21 -15.88 17.49
N LYS A 281 0.45 -16.60 16.58
CA LYS A 281 1.88 -16.43 16.33
C LYS A 281 2.10 -16.00 14.88
N LEU A 282 2.83 -14.93 14.72
CA LEU A 282 3.24 -14.43 13.42
C LEU A 282 4.43 -15.24 12.89
N SER A 283 4.33 -15.68 11.65
CA SER A 283 5.45 -16.25 10.89
C SER A 283 5.82 -15.27 9.79
N VAL A 284 7.09 -14.86 9.76
CA VAL A 284 7.64 -13.97 8.73
C VAL A 284 8.85 -14.63 8.11
N ILE A 285 8.81 -14.90 6.82
CA ILE A 285 9.88 -15.53 6.08
C ILE A 285 10.28 -14.62 4.93
N LEU A 286 11.55 -14.25 4.86
CA LEU A 286 12.10 -13.53 3.73
C LEU A 286 12.18 -14.49 2.53
N VAL A 287 11.50 -14.17 1.46
CA VAL A 287 11.48 -14.97 0.23
C VAL A 287 12.57 -14.50 -0.73
N LYS A 288 12.64 -13.19 -0.98
CA LYS A 288 13.61 -12.60 -1.92
C LYS A 288 13.89 -11.14 -1.62
N GLN A 289 15.09 -10.69 -1.96
CA GLN A 289 15.50 -9.29 -1.90
C GLN A 289 15.98 -8.81 -3.26
N PHE A 290 15.60 -7.59 -3.60
CA PHE A 290 16.00 -6.92 -4.84
C PHE A 290 16.73 -5.62 -4.47
N PRO A 291 17.92 -5.37 -4.99
CA PRO A 291 18.59 -4.09 -4.79
C PRO A 291 17.79 -3.00 -5.51
N VAL A 292 17.31 -2.04 -4.76
CA VAL A 292 16.79 -0.79 -5.31
C VAL A 292 17.97 0.17 -5.34
N ALA A 293 18.45 0.51 -6.54
CA ALA A 293 19.71 1.27 -6.74
C ALA A 293 19.88 2.44 -5.74
N SER A 294 21.04 2.51 -5.14
CA SER A 294 21.38 3.38 -4.03
C SER A 294 22.17 4.59 -4.51
N ASP A 295 21.50 5.72 -4.71
CA ASP A 295 22.19 7.02 -4.76
C ASP A 295 22.15 7.71 -3.39
N GLY A 296 22.57 7.04 -2.33
CA GLY A 296 22.91 7.58 -1.01
C GLY A 296 21.91 8.47 -0.25
N LYS A 297 20.84 8.98 -0.87
CA LYS A 297 19.86 9.91 -0.27
C LYS A 297 18.44 9.62 -0.74
N ILE A 298 18.01 8.38 -0.73
CA ILE A 298 16.68 8.03 -1.24
C ILE A 298 15.62 8.31 -0.16
N PRO A 299 14.65 9.21 -0.39
CA PRO A 299 13.44 9.24 0.40
C PRO A 299 12.74 7.88 0.24
N ARG A 300 12.10 7.43 1.31
CA ARG A 300 11.43 6.12 1.43
C ARG A 300 10.74 5.71 0.12
N PRO A 301 11.10 4.58 -0.48
CA PRO A 301 10.43 4.10 -1.69
C PRO A 301 8.96 3.81 -1.39
N LEU A 302 8.10 4.07 -2.36
CA LEU A 302 6.68 3.76 -2.28
C LEU A 302 6.43 2.47 -3.04
N PHE A 303 5.77 1.52 -2.38
CA PHE A 303 5.38 0.24 -2.96
C PHE A 303 3.93 0.28 -3.39
N CYS A 304 3.64 -0.30 -4.54
CA CYS A 304 2.30 -0.35 -5.09
C CYS A 304 2.06 -1.74 -5.71
N PRO A 305 1.04 -2.49 -5.26
CA PRO A 305 0.73 -3.78 -5.86
C PRO A 305 0.09 -3.57 -7.25
N LEU A 306 0.50 -4.38 -8.22
CA LEU A 306 -0.02 -4.35 -9.60
C LEU A 306 -1.07 -5.45 -9.89
N GLY A 307 -1.29 -6.34 -8.94
CA GLY A 307 -2.11 -7.54 -9.10
C GLY A 307 -1.30 -8.75 -9.56
N LYS A 308 -1.89 -9.95 -9.48
CA LYS A 308 -1.27 -11.23 -9.89
C LYS A 308 0.18 -11.44 -9.39
N GLY A 309 0.48 -10.97 -8.16
CA GLY A 309 1.82 -11.05 -7.57
C GLY A 309 2.82 -10.01 -8.05
N GLY A 310 2.42 -9.14 -8.95
CA GLY A 310 3.24 -8.03 -9.41
C GLY A 310 3.19 -6.84 -8.43
N PHE A 311 4.29 -6.12 -8.34
CA PHE A 311 4.35 -4.84 -7.63
C PHE A 311 5.33 -3.89 -8.30
N CYS A 312 5.15 -2.61 -8.06
CA CYS A 312 6.12 -1.61 -8.48
C CYS A 312 6.68 -0.83 -7.30
N VAL A 313 7.88 -0.34 -7.48
CA VAL A 313 8.55 0.56 -6.55
C VAL A 313 8.73 1.91 -7.24
N ILE A 314 8.15 2.93 -6.64
CA ILE A 314 8.28 4.30 -7.14
C ILE A 314 9.28 5.04 -6.27
N ARG A 315 10.30 5.61 -6.91
CA ARG A 315 11.30 6.44 -6.26
C ARG A 315 11.47 7.77 -6.98
N LYS A 316 11.80 8.79 -6.22
CA LYS A 316 12.22 10.08 -6.76
C LYS A 316 13.66 9.95 -7.24
N VAL A 317 13.92 10.17 -8.52
CA VAL A 317 15.27 10.31 -9.04
C VAL A 317 15.71 11.78 -8.91
N SER A 318 16.94 12.00 -8.46
CA SER A 318 17.47 13.32 -8.15
C SER A 318 17.26 14.33 -9.29
N PHE A 319 16.87 15.54 -8.90
CA PHE A 319 16.62 16.66 -9.79
C PHE A 319 17.90 17.45 -10.03
N ARG A 320 18.28 17.67 -11.28
CA ARG A 320 19.25 18.71 -11.63
C ARG A 320 18.49 20.02 -11.79
N PRO A 321 18.94 21.14 -11.16
CA PRO A 321 18.16 22.39 -11.08
C PRO A 321 17.81 23.04 -12.44
N ASN A 322 18.36 22.58 -13.54
CA ASN A 322 18.17 23.17 -14.87
C ASN A 322 17.23 22.37 -15.79
N LYS A 323 16.49 21.39 -15.32
CA LYS A 323 15.50 20.66 -16.13
C LYS A 323 14.12 20.76 -15.48
N GLU A 324 13.19 21.26 -16.24
CA GLU A 324 11.78 21.50 -15.87
C GLU A 324 10.93 20.25 -15.64
N CYS A 325 11.51 19.08 -15.36
CA CYS A 325 10.80 17.81 -15.21
C CYS A 325 11.22 17.06 -13.97
N LEU A 326 10.25 16.47 -13.26
CA LEU A 326 10.50 15.49 -12.21
C LEU A 326 10.74 14.12 -12.87
N LYS A 327 11.94 13.56 -12.71
CA LYS A 327 12.18 12.17 -13.07
C LYS A 327 11.67 11.25 -11.96
N MET A 328 10.79 10.34 -12.31
CA MET A 328 10.36 9.25 -11.47
C MET A 328 10.86 7.94 -12.09
N SER A 329 11.33 7.04 -11.25
CA SER A 329 11.65 5.69 -11.68
C SER A 329 10.59 4.76 -11.10
N LEU A 330 9.94 4.03 -11.98
CA LEU A 330 9.05 2.93 -11.64
C LEU A 330 9.79 1.65 -11.97
N THR A 331 10.00 0.81 -10.98
CA THR A 331 10.57 -0.51 -11.16
C THR A 331 9.45 -1.51 -10.91
N SER A 332 9.05 -2.25 -11.94
CA SER A 332 8.07 -3.31 -11.82
C SER A 332 8.74 -4.65 -11.56
N PHE A 333 8.13 -5.42 -10.68
CA PHE A 333 8.56 -6.77 -10.33
C PHE A 333 7.37 -7.69 -10.52
N GLN A 334 7.63 -8.87 -11.08
CA GLN A 334 6.63 -9.91 -11.18
C GLN A 334 7.18 -11.20 -10.62
N MET A 335 6.32 -11.91 -9.90
CA MET A 335 6.61 -13.24 -9.41
C MET A 335 5.85 -14.24 -10.30
N ASP A 336 6.58 -14.98 -11.11
CA ASP A 336 6.01 -16.08 -11.89
C ASP A 336 5.68 -17.26 -10.96
N ASN A 337 4.58 -17.95 -11.27
CA ASN A 337 4.14 -19.16 -10.55
C ASN A 337 3.75 -19.00 -9.07
N ILE A 338 2.92 -18.01 -8.75
CA ILE A 338 2.33 -17.93 -7.40
C ILE A 338 1.48 -19.16 -7.07
N GLN A 339 0.82 -19.76 -8.05
CA GLN A 339 -0.08 -20.91 -7.88
C GLN A 339 0.62 -22.14 -7.25
N PRO A 340 1.78 -22.59 -7.77
CA PRO A 340 2.55 -23.68 -7.14
C PRO A 340 3.05 -23.34 -5.75
N MET A 341 3.41 -22.08 -5.50
CA MET A 341 3.85 -21.63 -4.18
C MET A 341 2.73 -21.63 -3.13
N LEU A 342 1.50 -21.31 -3.51
CA LEU A 342 0.35 -21.38 -2.62
C LEU A 342 0.03 -22.83 -2.24
N THR A 343 0.19 -23.77 -3.18
CA THR A 343 -0.02 -25.21 -2.94
C THR A 343 1.12 -25.82 -2.12
N ALA A 344 2.37 -25.41 -2.36
CA ALA A 344 3.54 -25.88 -1.61
C ALA A 344 3.59 -25.41 -0.15
N CYS A 345 2.87 -24.33 0.20
CA CYS A 345 2.75 -23.89 1.60
C CYS A 345 1.94 -24.85 2.46
N GLN A 346 1.23 -25.82 1.88
CA GLN A 346 0.47 -26.83 2.62
C GLN A 346 1.30 -28.11 2.90
N THR A 347 2.45 -28.27 2.26
CA THR A 347 3.36 -29.39 2.46
C THR A 347 4.73 -28.87 2.89
N GLU A 348 5.23 -29.33 4.04
CA GLU A 348 6.48 -28.88 4.68
C GLU A 348 7.79 -29.21 3.91
N SER A 349 7.71 -29.62 2.66
CA SER A 349 8.89 -29.92 1.84
C SER A 349 8.68 -29.43 0.42
N ALA A 350 9.17 -28.25 0.13
CA ALA A 350 9.30 -27.80 -1.25
C ALA A 350 10.70 -27.24 -1.49
N ASP A 351 11.42 -27.99 -2.29
CA ASP A 351 12.60 -27.56 -3.02
C ASP A 351 12.31 -26.21 -3.71
N SER A 352 13.24 -25.28 -3.59
CA SER A 352 13.13 -23.93 -4.15
C SER A 352 13.18 -24.01 -5.68
N GLY A 353 12.03 -24.26 -6.31
CA GLY A 353 11.89 -24.05 -7.75
C GLY A 353 12.20 -22.60 -8.10
N ASP A 354 13.01 -22.39 -9.12
CA ASP A 354 13.44 -21.09 -9.60
C ASP A 354 12.24 -20.19 -9.89
N MET A 355 12.04 -19.21 -8.99
CA MET A 355 11.07 -18.16 -9.15
C MET A 355 11.66 -17.12 -10.11
N LEU A 356 11.28 -17.18 -11.36
CA LEU A 356 11.65 -16.16 -12.35
C LEU A 356 10.99 -14.84 -11.95
N VAL A 357 11.83 -13.84 -11.72
CA VAL A 357 11.40 -12.47 -11.47
C VAL A 357 11.93 -11.61 -12.60
N GLU A 358 11.05 -11.14 -13.44
CA GLU A 358 11.41 -10.18 -14.48
C GLU A 358 11.48 -8.78 -13.86
N LEU A 359 12.65 -8.15 -13.91
CA LEU A 359 12.88 -6.80 -13.46
C LEU A 359 12.85 -5.85 -14.66
N LYS A 360 11.81 -5.03 -14.76
CA LYS A 360 11.79 -3.88 -15.68
C LYS A 360 11.97 -2.60 -14.92
N VAL A 361 12.99 -1.81 -15.27
CA VAL A 361 13.22 -0.48 -14.72
C VAL A 361 12.90 0.54 -15.80
N GLU A 362 11.88 1.35 -15.53
CA GLU A 362 11.47 2.38 -16.47
C GLU A 362 11.44 3.73 -15.80
N GLN A 363 11.87 4.74 -16.53
CA GLN A 363 11.90 6.12 -16.07
C GLN A 363 10.90 6.93 -16.87
N PHE A 364 10.02 7.63 -16.18
CA PHE A 364 9.08 8.54 -16.79
C PHE A 364 9.21 9.95 -16.23
N MET A 365 8.82 10.93 -17.03
CA MET A 365 8.87 12.33 -16.66
C MET A 365 7.45 12.84 -16.44
N VAL A 366 7.27 13.59 -15.36
CA VAL A 366 6.04 14.34 -15.11
C VAL A 366 6.25 15.75 -15.62
N PRO A 367 5.40 16.26 -16.52
CA PRO A 367 5.55 17.60 -17.10
C PRO A 367 5.61 18.70 -16.04
N SER A 368 6.51 19.65 -16.19
CA SER A 368 6.78 20.72 -15.22
C SER A 368 5.64 21.72 -15.06
N GLN A 369 4.82 21.90 -16.09
CA GLN A 369 3.70 22.84 -16.06
C GLN A 369 2.69 22.58 -14.92
N TYR A 370 2.67 21.35 -14.38
CA TYR A 370 1.82 20.96 -13.26
C TYR A 370 2.55 20.99 -11.91
N LEU A 371 3.81 21.45 -11.87
CA LEU A 371 4.70 21.13 -10.77
C LEU A 371 5.46 22.35 -10.26
N PRO A 372 4.96 23.05 -9.22
CA PRO A 372 5.80 24.01 -8.51
C PRO A 372 6.92 23.27 -7.77
N SER A 373 8.15 23.73 -7.95
CA SER A 373 9.34 23.21 -7.25
C SER A 373 9.28 23.48 -5.73
N PRO A 374 9.70 22.58 -4.84
CA PRO A 374 10.14 21.21 -5.06
C PRO A 374 9.03 20.18 -4.82
N LEU A 375 8.77 19.34 -5.80
CA LEU A 375 7.81 18.27 -5.69
C LEU A 375 8.25 17.16 -4.78
N THR A 376 7.28 16.64 -4.06
CA THR A 376 7.46 15.43 -3.27
C THR A 376 6.32 14.48 -3.58
N VAL A 377 6.62 13.31 -4.12
CA VAL A 377 5.65 12.21 -4.18
C VAL A 377 5.31 11.79 -2.75
N VAL A 378 4.04 11.78 -2.42
CA VAL A 378 3.56 11.50 -1.06
C VAL A 378 2.81 10.17 -0.97
N ALA A 379 2.30 9.65 -2.08
CA ALA A 379 1.68 8.34 -2.15
C ALA A 379 1.74 7.75 -3.55
N ALA A 380 1.74 6.41 -3.60
CA ALA A 380 1.50 5.60 -4.79
C ALA A 380 0.46 4.55 -4.41
N LEU A 381 -0.61 4.46 -5.17
CA LEU A 381 -1.80 3.69 -4.83
C LEU A 381 -2.25 2.92 -6.07
N SER A 382 -2.63 1.64 -5.93
CA SER A 382 -3.31 0.88 -6.99
C SER A 382 -4.77 0.68 -6.65
N MET A 383 -5.61 0.71 -7.65
CA MET A 383 -7.05 0.54 -7.47
C MET A 383 -7.63 -0.42 -8.50
#